data_2d94baace5ede44fef5a05047f272555
#
_entry.id   2d94baace5ede44fef5a05047f272555
#
_cell.length_a   1.000
_cell.length_b   1.000
_cell.length_c   1.000
_cell.angle_alpha   90.00
_cell.angle_beta   90.00
_cell.angle_gamma   90.00
#
_symmetry.space_group_name_H-M   'P 1'
#
loop_
_entity.id
_entity.type
_entity.pdbx_description
1 polymer ?
#
loop_
_entity_poly.entity_id
_entity_poly.type
_entity_poly.pdbx_seq_one_letter_code
_entity_poly.pdbx_strand_id
1 'polypeptide(L)'
;MTRHIRQGLRTAGLIALLAFASSIPPFSTPAQAQGESALLGGPQGVVKSAKGDLIEGMMVQLIAKKNAIRTTVYSNSDGRYEFPKLETGTYTLRIALPREFHPYVKEAVEISGPVQLDDITLSRVTNAELLPNVPEIAAQMTGSEWLMSLSGTGDEKKLLTTSCNWCHSYQQIFRNRYDEKGWGHIVYRMTHGAGSPLINVRPQGRFNNEDEARMVKWLASVRGPESKDAPFVTLPRPQGRQTRVIVTEYELPRLELATHDVTGDSKGNLWYSTHRSSYIGRLDPRTGAVKEFRVPQVDAGSLPGTHWIYVDKDDIVWGSENWQHSIWRFDPKTEEFKRIQWKVSEPPNSPMGGNYAIDPEGFIWRAREKSVAKVGALTGEIVLKYPTKKFPGTYGSAVSKDGRYFGGGAWPRDGVVVADTKTGEVFEPDSSPNSGPARGEFDPQGNYWAGGRGGMLVKYDTSKKRIFEYRLPTPYASLYSAQVDKNGEVWAGEMHAGRYARFDPKTEQFTEYVLPEPYGIDRETWIDNSTTPVTVWYVDHDGWLVRIQPLD
;
A
#
# COMPACT_ATOMS: atom_id res chain seq x y z
N MET A 1 -39.92 -72.65 2.11
CA MET A 1 -41.29 -72.99 2.54
C MET A 1 -42.14 -71.73 2.42
N THR A 2 -43.08 -71.86 1.51
CA THR A 2 -44.46 -71.39 1.42
C THR A 2 -44.68 -69.83 1.52
N ARG A 3 -44.91 -69.18 0.40
CA ARG A 3 -46.16 -68.85 -0.30
C ARG A 3 -47.22 -68.15 0.61
N HIS A 4 -47.59 -66.92 0.24
CA HIS A 4 -48.92 -66.66 -0.29
C HIS A 4 -49.06 -65.30 -0.94
N ILE A 5 -49.58 -65.38 -2.16
CA ILE A 5 -50.11 -64.37 -3.08
C ILE A 5 -51.50 -63.92 -2.57
N ARG A 6 -51.88 -62.64 -2.73
CA ARG A 6 -53.22 -62.26 -3.23
C ARG A 6 -53.25 -60.87 -3.83
N GLN A 7 -53.71 -60.90 -5.00
CA GLN A 7 -54.22 -60.00 -6.01
C GLN A 7 -55.30 -59.00 -5.50
N GLY A 8 -55.39 -57.89 -6.20
CA GLY A 8 -56.60 -57.26 -6.73
C GLY A 8 -56.82 -55.83 -6.26
N LEU A 9 -56.89 -54.83 -7.03
CA LEU A 9 -57.90 -54.41 -8.01
C LEU A 9 -57.43 -53.11 -8.71
N ARG A 10 -57.74 -53.04 -10.00
CA ARG A 10 -57.54 -51.88 -10.87
C ARG A 10 -58.64 -50.86 -10.63
N THR A 11 -58.30 -49.57 -10.51
CA THR A 11 -59.17 -48.45 -10.83
C THR A 11 -58.39 -47.44 -11.65
N ALA A 12 -58.87 -47.20 -12.86
CA ALA A 12 -58.35 -46.21 -13.77
C ALA A 12 -58.84 -44.82 -13.33
N GLY A 13 -57.90 -43.94 -13.04
CA GLY A 13 -58.16 -42.50 -12.81
C GLY A 13 -57.47 -41.69 -13.88
N LEU A 14 -58.27 -41.00 -14.70
CA LEU A 14 -57.86 -40.03 -15.71
C LEU A 14 -57.14 -38.86 -14.98
N ILE A 15 -55.85 -38.66 -15.24
CA ILE A 15 -55.14 -37.46 -14.82
C ILE A 15 -55.05 -36.53 -16.01
N ALA A 16 -55.82 -35.43 -15.95
CA ALA A 16 -55.71 -34.30 -16.86
C ALA A 16 -54.39 -33.55 -16.60
N LEU A 17 -53.47 -33.52 -17.58
CA LEU A 17 -52.27 -32.67 -17.56
C LEU A 17 -52.71 -31.20 -17.78
N LEU A 18 -52.71 -30.42 -16.72
CA LEU A 18 -52.68 -28.95 -16.79
C LEU A 18 -51.23 -28.51 -16.93
N ALA A 19 -50.84 -28.10 -18.14
CA ALA A 19 -49.57 -27.44 -18.40
C ALA A 19 -49.63 -26.02 -17.83
N PHE A 20 -48.98 -25.82 -16.66
CA PHE A 20 -48.67 -24.48 -16.18
C PHE A 20 -47.42 -23.98 -16.93
N ALA A 21 -47.64 -23.09 -17.91
CA ALA A 21 -46.57 -22.29 -18.46
C ALA A 21 -46.15 -21.25 -17.40
N SER A 22 -45.10 -21.53 -16.62
CA SER A 22 -44.46 -20.54 -15.76
C SER A 22 -43.61 -19.61 -16.63
N SER A 23 -44.20 -18.45 -16.98
CA SER A 23 -43.44 -17.32 -17.49
C SER A 23 -42.56 -16.76 -16.36
N ILE A 24 -41.29 -17.13 -16.40
CA ILE A 24 -40.26 -16.47 -15.59
C ILE A 24 -40.06 -15.07 -16.20
N PRO A 25 -40.35 -13.97 -15.47
CA PRO A 25 -39.98 -12.66 -15.97
C PRO A 25 -38.45 -12.56 -16.05
N PRO A 26 -37.90 -11.87 -17.07
CA PRO A 26 -36.47 -11.65 -17.11
C PRO A 26 -36.07 -10.85 -15.87
N PHE A 27 -35.09 -11.35 -15.12
CA PHE A 27 -34.43 -10.58 -14.09
C PHE A 27 -33.77 -9.38 -14.77
N SER A 28 -34.49 -8.26 -14.83
CA SER A 28 -33.86 -6.97 -15.04
C SER A 28 -33.09 -6.64 -13.75
N THR A 29 -31.78 -6.86 -13.77
CA THR A 29 -30.88 -6.19 -12.83
C THR A 29 -31.19 -4.70 -12.92
N PRO A 30 -31.56 -4.01 -11.83
CA PRO A 30 -31.65 -2.57 -11.87
C PRO A 30 -30.26 -2.06 -12.19
N ALA A 31 -30.09 -1.38 -13.33
CA ALA A 31 -28.96 -0.50 -13.52
C ALA A 31 -29.05 0.51 -12.36
N GLN A 32 -28.20 0.35 -11.36
CA GLN A 32 -27.99 1.39 -10.36
C GLN A 32 -27.55 2.62 -11.15
N ALA A 33 -28.43 3.61 -11.24
CA ALA A 33 -28.06 4.95 -11.65
C ALA A 33 -26.93 5.36 -10.71
N GLN A 34 -25.68 5.38 -11.22
CA GLN A 34 -24.53 5.83 -10.48
C GLN A 34 -24.75 7.32 -10.22
N GLY A 35 -25.16 7.66 -9.00
CA GLY A 35 -25.27 9.05 -8.57
C GLY A 35 -23.95 9.77 -8.82
N GLU A 36 -24.01 10.96 -9.37
CA GLU A 36 -22.83 11.82 -9.50
C GLU A 36 -22.19 12.00 -8.12
N SER A 37 -20.90 11.72 -8.02
CA SER A 37 -20.18 11.90 -6.77
C SER A 37 -20.06 13.39 -6.45
N ALA A 38 -20.35 13.78 -5.20
CA ALA A 38 -20.18 15.15 -4.72
C ALA A 38 -18.74 15.70 -4.88
N LEU A 39 -17.78 14.80 -5.12
CA LEU A 39 -16.37 15.14 -5.33
C LEU A 39 -16.05 15.62 -6.75
N LEU A 40 -16.93 15.36 -7.72
CA LEU A 40 -16.76 15.75 -9.13
C LEU A 40 -17.41 17.12 -9.40
N GLY A 41 -17.41 17.57 -10.65
CA GLY A 41 -18.00 18.86 -11.07
C GLY A 41 -16.95 19.85 -11.58
N GLY A 42 -15.81 19.37 -12.07
CA GLY A 42 -14.75 20.14 -12.70
C GLY A 42 -14.63 19.94 -14.21
N PRO A 43 -13.43 20.03 -14.78
CA PRO A 43 -13.17 19.77 -16.18
C PRO A 43 -13.48 18.33 -16.56
N GLN A 44 -14.03 18.13 -17.77
CA GLN A 44 -14.42 16.79 -18.24
C GLN A 44 -14.10 16.61 -19.74
N GLY A 45 -14.07 15.36 -20.20
CA GLY A 45 -13.80 15.06 -21.59
C GLY A 45 -13.97 13.57 -21.92
N VAL A 46 -13.49 13.18 -23.09
CA VAL A 46 -13.59 11.81 -23.59
C VAL A 46 -12.21 11.33 -24.07
N VAL A 47 -11.92 10.05 -23.80
CA VAL A 47 -10.76 9.35 -24.33
C VAL A 47 -11.20 8.32 -25.36
N LYS A 48 -10.62 8.38 -26.58
CA LYS A 48 -10.92 7.47 -27.66
C LYS A 48 -9.68 7.04 -28.44
N SER A 49 -9.75 5.92 -29.13
CA SER A 49 -8.73 5.48 -30.06
C SER A 49 -8.74 6.33 -31.34
N ALA A 50 -7.68 6.25 -32.13
CA ALA A 50 -7.63 6.85 -33.47
C ALA A 50 -8.72 6.31 -34.42
N LYS A 51 -9.33 5.16 -34.10
CA LYS A 51 -10.46 4.57 -34.84
C LYS A 51 -11.82 5.04 -34.33
N GLY A 52 -11.86 5.81 -33.23
CA GLY A 52 -13.08 6.29 -32.60
C GLY A 52 -13.62 5.40 -31.48
N ASP A 53 -12.98 4.26 -31.17
CA ASP A 53 -13.41 3.40 -30.08
C ASP A 53 -13.20 4.09 -28.73
N LEU A 54 -14.19 4.05 -27.86
CA LEU A 54 -14.09 4.59 -26.50
C LEU A 54 -13.14 3.73 -25.64
N ILE A 55 -12.33 4.37 -24.81
CA ILE A 55 -11.29 3.67 -24.05
C ILE A 55 -11.54 3.83 -22.55
N GLU A 56 -11.82 2.73 -21.85
CA GLU A 56 -11.94 2.68 -20.40
C GLU A 56 -10.57 2.59 -19.72
N GLY A 57 -10.46 3.14 -18.50
CA GLY A 57 -9.32 2.96 -17.61
C GLY A 57 -8.08 3.77 -17.96
N MET A 58 -8.21 4.81 -18.79
CA MET A 58 -7.08 5.72 -19.05
C MET A 58 -6.94 6.74 -17.92
N MET A 59 -5.72 6.88 -17.44
CA MET A 59 -5.36 7.83 -16.39
C MET A 59 -5.15 9.23 -16.98
N VAL A 60 -6.19 10.04 -16.93
CA VAL A 60 -6.14 11.44 -17.38
C VAL A 60 -5.67 12.30 -16.22
N GLN A 61 -4.57 13.02 -16.40
CA GLN A 61 -3.92 13.79 -15.35
C GLN A 61 -3.80 15.27 -15.72
N LEU A 62 -4.21 16.13 -14.79
CA LEU A 62 -3.95 17.56 -14.82
C LEU A 62 -2.87 17.92 -13.81
N ILE A 63 -1.82 18.62 -14.27
CA ILE A 63 -0.70 19.09 -13.45
C ILE A 63 -0.78 20.61 -13.38
N ALA A 64 -0.99 21.14 -12.19
CA ALA A 64 -1.07 22.58 -11.98
C ALA A 64 0.30 23.25 -12.16
N LYS A 65 0.39 24.26 -13.01
CA LYS A 65 1.66 24.99 -13.23
C LYS A 65 2.10 25.79 -11.99
N LYS A 66 1.15 26.20 -11.14
CA LYS A 66 1.38 27.04 -9.95
C LYS A 66 2.15 26.30 -8.84
N ASN A 67 1.82 25.03 -8.61
CA ASN A 67 2.28 24.29 -7.42
C ASN A 67 2.60 22.81 -7.67
N ALA A 68 2.64 22.41 -8.93
CA ALA A 68 2.94 21.04 -9.40
C ALA A 68 2.01 19.93 -8.86
N ILE A 69 0.89 20.29 -8.20
CA ILE A 69 -0.10 19.29 -7.77
C ILE A 69 -0.62 18.54 -8.99
N ARG A 70 -0.62 17.22 -8.92
CA ARG A 70 -1.10 16.32 -9.97
C ARG A 70 -2.43 15.72 -9.54
N THR A 71 -3.47 15.92 -10.33
CA THR A 71 -4.78 15.29 -10.11
C THR A 71 -5.05 14.33 -11.24
N THR A 72 -5.31 13.08 -10.92
CA THR A 72 -5.58 12.00 -11.88
C THR A 72 -6.99 11.47 -11.68
N VAL A 73 -7.72 11.33 -12.77
CA VAL A 73 -9.02 10.67 -12.88
C VAL A 73 -8.97 9.61 -13.99
N TYR A 74 -9.95 8.74 -14.03
CA TYR A 74 -9.95 7.61 -14.96
C TYR A 74 -11.14 7.67 -15.90
N SER A 75 -10.91 7.35 -17.18
CA SER A 75 -12.03 7.20 -18.10
C SER A 75 -12.87 5.96 -17.76
N ASN A 76 -14.19 6.11 -17.81
CA ASN A 76 -15.15 5.03 -17.59
C ASN A 76 -15.40 4.20 -18.87
N SER A 77 -16.36 3.28 -18.84
CA SER A 77 -16.75 2.43 -19.97
C SER A 77 -17.17 3.21 -21.24
N ASP A 78 -17.66 4.45 -21.06
CA ASP A 78 -18.03 5.35 -22.14
C ASP A 78 -16.85 6.25 -22.58
N GLY A 79 -15.64 5.96 -22.13
CA GLY A 79 -14.46 6.77 -22.37
C GLY A 79 -14.49 8.15 -21.69
N ARG A 80 -15.52 8.45 -20.90
CA ARG A 80 -15.69 9.76 -20.25
C ARG A 80 -14.85 9.84 -18.98
N TYR A 81 -14.27 11.00 -18.74
CA TYR A 81 -13.60 11.36 -17.50
C TYR A 81 -14.09 12.71 -16.98
N GLU A 82 -14.07 12.90 -15.66
CA GLU A 82 -14.44 14.13 -15.00
C GLU A 82 -13.54 14.36 -13.79
N PHE A 83 -13.03 15.58 -13.67
CA PHE A 83 -12.20 15.99 -12.55
C PHE A 83 -13.02 16.54 -11.38
N PRO A 84 -12.46 16.62 -10.17
CA PRO A 84 -13.01 17.45 -9.12
C PRO A 84 -12.94 18.92 -9.53
N LYS A 85 -13.62 19.78 -8.75
CA LYS A 85 -13.47 21.24 -8.91
C LYS A 85 -12.02 21.61 -8.62
N LEU A 86 -11.33 22.17 -9.60
CA LEU A 86 -9.94 22.61 -9.50
C LEU A 86 -9.86 24.12 -9.35
N GLU A 87 -8.74 24.62 -8.83
CA GLU A 87 -8.45 26.06 -8.82
C GLU A 87 -8.35 26.60 -10.26
N THR A 88 -8.77 27.84 -10.46
CA THR A 88 -8.55 28.55 -11.72
C THR A 88 -7.06 28.71 -11.97
N GLY A 89 -6.62 28.36 -13.18
CA GLY A 89 -5.20 28.46 -13.55
C GLY A 89 -4.83 27.68 -14.80
N THR A 90 -3.54 27.66 -15.06
CA THR A 90 -2.94 26.97 -16.21
C THR A 90 -2.43 25.59 -15.79
N TYR A 91 -2.75 24.58 -16.59
CA TYR A 91 -2.42 23.18 -16.33
C TYR A 91 -1.73 22.53 -17.54
N THR A 92 -1.01 21.44 -17.29
CA THR A 92 -0.65 20.46 -18.32
C THR A 92 -1.62 19.30 -18.24
N LEU A 93 -2.28 18.96 -19.33
CA LEU A 93 -3.13 17.77 -19.47
C LEU A 93 -2.32 16.66 -20.14
N ARG A 94 -2.28 15.47 -19.52
CA ARG A 94 -1.60 14.31 -20.09
C ARG A 94 -2.31 12.99 -19.77
N ILE A 95 -1.94 11.93 -20.47
CA ILE A 95 -2.15 10.56 -20.01
C ILE A 95 -0.95 10.16 -19.16
N ALA A 96 -1.18 9.80 -17.89
CA ALA A 96 -0.08 9.55 -16.94
C ALA A 96 0.76 8.32 -17.30
N LEU A 97 0.11 7.19 -17.62
CA LEU A 97 0.74 5.95 -18.05
C LEU A 97 0.10 5.48 -19.36
N PRO A 98 0.55 5.99 -20.51
CA PRO A 98 0.00 5.61 -21.83
C PRO A 98 0.25 4.14 -22.19
N ARG A 99 1.35 3.53 -21.74
CA ARG A 99 1.71 2.12 -21.96
C ARG A 99 1.62 1.70 -23.44
N GLU A 100 0.52 1.03 -23.83
CA GLU A 100 0.26 0.58 -25.19
C GLU A 100 -0.18 1.68 -26.18
N PHE A 101 -0.13 2.94 -25.77
CA PHE A 101 -0.41 4.10 -26.61
C PHE A 101 0.78 5.05 -26.66
N HIS A 102 0.89 5.82 -27.73
CA HIS A 102 1.82 6.93 -27.79
C HIS A 102 1.49 8.00 -26.74
N PRO A 103 2.51 8.68 -26.19
CA PRO A 103 2.29 9.74 -25.20
C PRO A 103 1.33 10.82 -25.72
N TYR A 104 0.44 11.27 -24.83
CA TYR A 104 -0.42 12.42 -25.07
C TYR A 104 -0.13 13.48 -24.01
N VAL A 105 0.24 14.68 -24.45
CA VAL A 105 0.48 15.84 -23.58
C VAL A 105 -0.05 17.10 -24.28
N LYS A 106 -0.82 17.90 -23.55
CA LYS A 106 -1.29 19.21 -23.98
C LYS A 106 -0.90 20.25 -22.93
N GLU A 107 0.01 21.12 -23.29
CA GLU A 107 0.49 22.20 -22.42
C GLU A 107 -0.47 23.39 -22.39
N ALA A 108 -0.37 24.22 -21.33
CA ALA A 108 -1.07 25.48 -21.20
C ALA A 108 -2.60 25.39 -21.36
N VAL A 109 -3.20 24.39 -20.72
CA VAL A 109 -4.66 24.24 -20.65
C VAL A 109 -5.19 25.18 -19.57
N GLU A 110 -6.01 26.13 -19.96
CA GLU A 110 -6.65 27.08 -19.03
C GLU A 110 -7.91 26.46 -18.43
N ILE A 111 -7.98 26.40 -17.10
CA ILE A 111 -9.12 25.92 -16.33
C ILE A 111 -9.70 27.08 -15.52
N SER A 112 -11.00 27.34 -15.72
CA SER A 112 -11.73 28.42 -15.02
C SER A 112 -13.07 27.93 -14.45
N GLY A 113 -13.14 26.64 -14.10
CA GLY A 113 -14.35 25.98 -13.57
C GLY A 113 -14.74 24.74 -14.37
N PRO A 114 -16.00 24.29 -14.31
CA PRO A 114 -16.48 23.21 -15.16
C PRO A 114 -16.33 23.56 -16.64
N VAL A 115 -15.56 22.79 -17.37
CA VAL A 115 -15.30 23.02 -18.80
C VAL A 115 -15.19 21.70 -19.53
N GLN A 116 -15.77 21.67 -20.76
CA GLN A 116 -15.60 20.55 -21.67
C GLN A 116 -14.23 20.70 -22.35
N LEU A 117 -13.34 19.75 -22.11
CA LEU A 117 -12.04 19.67 -22.77
C LEU A 117 -12.18 18.97 -24.13
N ASP A 118 -11.21 19.20 -25.01
CA ASP A 118 -11.13 18.46 -26.29
C ASP A 118 -10.98 16.97 -26.04
N ASP A 119 -11.50 16.17 -26.96
CA ASP A 119 -11.34 14.71 -26.92
C ASP A 119 -9.87 14.32 -27.01
N ILE A 120 -9.45 13.41 -26.14
CA ILE A 120 -8.13 12.79 -26.17
C ILE A 120 -8.18 11.62 -27.14
N THR A 121 -7.46 11.74 -28.28
CA THR A 121 -7.37 10.67 -29.26
C THR A 121 -6.01 9.99 -29.17
N LEU A 122 -6.01 8.66 -28.92
CA LEU A 122 -4.81 7.88 -28.68
C LEU A 122 -4.52 6.91 -29.83
N SER A 123 -3.26 6.85 -30.26
CA SER A 123 -2.75 5.89 -31.25
C SER A 123 -1.99 4.78 -30.53
N ARG A 124 -2.29 3.51 -30.85
CA ARG A 124 -1.59 2.37 -30.27
C ARG A 124 -0.15 2.25 -30.75
N VAL A 125 0.76 1.89 -29.85
CA VAL A 125 2.06 1.32 -30.18
C VAL A 125 1.89 -0.18 -30.52
N THR A 126 2.84 -0.75 -31.25
CA THR A 126 2.85 -2.20 -31.48
C THR A 126 3.37 -2.92 -30.24
N ASN A 127 2.95 -4.18 -30.01
CA ASN A 127 3.48 -4.95 -28.89
C ASN A 127 5.01 -5.14 -28.94
N ALA A 128 5.60 -5.12 -30.16
CA ALA A 128 7.04 -5.20 -30.36
C ALA A 128 7.80 -3.96 -29.85
N GLU A 129 7.11 -2.84 -29.61
CA GLU A 129 7.69 -1.60 -29.07
C GLU A 129 7.70 -1.55 -27.53
N LEU A 130 6.97 -2.45 -26.86
CA LEU A 130 6.93 -2.52 -25.40
C LEU A 130 8.16 -3.24 -24.83
N LEU A 131 9.34 -2.72 -25.10
CA LEU A 131 10.61 -3.36 -24.76
C LEU A 131 11.32 -2.69 -23.56
N PRO A 132 11.99 -3.48 -22.72
CA PRO A 132 12.76 -2.98 -21.58
C PRO A 132 13.92 -2.03 -21.93
N ASN A 133 14.42 -2.06 -23.15
CA ASN A 133 15.48 -1.18 -23.64
C ASN A 133 14.97 0.16 -24.17
N VAL A 134 13.67 0.39 -24.20
CA VAL A 134 13.05 1.69 -24.51
C VAL A 134 12.79 2.41 -23.18
N PRO A 135 13.56 3.46 -22.83
CA PRO A 135 13.50 4.09 -21.51
C PRO A 135 12.10 4.59 -21.13
N GLU A 136 11.38 5.17 -22.10
CA GLU A 136 10.04 5.73 -21.93
C GLU A 136 9.01 4.62 -21.61
N ILE A 137 9.20 3.44 -22.14
CA ILE A 137 8.36 2.26 -21.85
C ILE A 137 8.76 1.68 -20.49
N ALA A 138 10.05 1.42 -20.29
CA ALA A 138 10.56 0.88 -19.02
C ALA A 138 10.18 1.76 -17.81
N ALA A 139 10.09 3.08 -18.02
CA ALA A 139 9.69 4.05 -17.01
C ALA A 139 8.21 3.94 -16.59
N GLN A 140 7.37 3.25 -17.33
CA GLN A 140 5.95 3.08 -17.06
C GLN A 140 5.61 1.70 -16.47
N MET A 141 6.57 0.78 -16.45
CA MET A 141 6.33 -0.60 -16.04
C MET A 141 6.56 -0.79 -14.55
N THR A 142 5.58 -1.34 -13.89
CA THR A 142 5.65 -1.69 -12.46
C THR A 142 6.63 -2.84 -12.21
N GLY A 143 7.05 -3.02 -10.97
CA GLY A 143 7.87 -4.16 -10.55
C GLY A 143 7.20 -5.51 -10.83
N SER A 144 5.88 -5.58 -10.68
CA SER A 144 5.08 -6.77 -11.02
C SER A 144 5.15 -7.09 -12.51
N GLU A 145 4.99 -6.09 -13.38
CA GLU A 145 5.08 -6.25 -14.84
C GLU A 145 6.49 -6.65 -15.30
N TRP A 146 7.53 -6.10 -14.66
CA TRP A 146 8.89 -6.56 -14.88
C TRP A 146 9.04 -8.05 -14.55
N LEU A 147 8.60 -8.49 -13.36
CA LEU A 147 8.69 -9.89 -12.96
C LEU A 147 7.83 -10.83 -13.82
N MET A 148 6.66 -10.38 -14.26
CA MET A 148 5.83 -11.15 -15.19
C MET A 148 6.54 -11.39 -16.52
N SER A 149 7.28 -10.40 -17.00
CA SER A 149 7.93 -10.39 -18.33
C SER A 149 9.27 -11.13 -18.36
N LEU A 150 9.96 -11.23 -17.21
CA LEU A 150 11.23 -11.94 -17.13
C LEU A 150 11.03 -13.46 -17.10
N SER A 151 11.94 -14.19 -17.75
CA SER A 151 12.03 -15.64 -17.62
C SER A 151 12.46 -16.07 -16.20
N GLY A 152 12.28 -17.33 -15.87
CA GLY A 152 12.64 -17.89 -14.58
C GLY A 152 11.50 -18.64 -13.92
N THR A 153 11.83 -19.43 -12.93
CA THR A 153 10.89 -20.23 -12.15
C THR A 153 10.13 -19.37 -11.12
N GLY A 154 9.01 -19.88 -10.63
CA GLY A 154 8.30 -19.27 -9.53
C GLY A 154 9.15 -19.10 -8.27
N ASP A 155 10.09 -20.03 -8.02
CA ASP A 155 10.95 -19.99 -6.83
C ASP A 155 12.00 -18.86 -6.90
N GLU A 156 12.59 -18.61 -8.08
CA GLU A 156 13.53 -17.50 -8.28
C GLU A 156 12.84 -16.15 -8.09
N LYS A 157 11.66 -15.98 -8.70
CA LYS A 157 10.86 -14.77 -8.56
C LYS A 157 10.37 -14.57 -7.11
N LYS A 158 9.96 -15.66 -6.45
CA LYS A 158 9.59 -15.63 -5.04
C LYS A 158 10.77 -15.25 -4.14
N LEU A 159 11.96 -15.79 -4.40
CA LEU A 159 13.17 -15.45 -3.66
C LEU A 159 13.44 -13.94 -3.74
N LEU A 160 13.32 -13.33 -4.92
CA LEU A 160 13.46 -11.89 -5.08
C LEU A 160 12.38 -11.12 -4.31
N THR A 161 11.10 -11.48 -4.47
CA THR A 161 9.99 -10.74 -3.85
C THR A 161 9.96 -10.85 -2.33
N THR A 162 10.55 -11.89 -1.74
CA THR A 162 10.63 -12.04 -0.30
C THR A 162 11.91 -11.47 0.32
N SER A 163 12.95 -11.29 -0.48
CA SER A 163 14.27 -10.87 0.02
C SER A 163 14.68 -9.46 -0.39
N CYS A 164 14.18 -8.95 -1.54
CA CYS A 164 14.63 -7.70 -2.14
C CYS A 164 13.53 -6.63 -2.26
N ASN A 165 12.51 -6.66 -1.42
CA ASN A 165 11.31 -5.81 -1.52
C ASN A 165 11.30 -4.61 -0.54
N TRP A 166 12.48 -4.11 -0.11
CA TRP A 166 12.54 -3.17 1.02
C TRP A 166 12.93 -1.75 0.72
N CYS A 167 13.97 -1.59 -0.09
CA CYS A 167 14.75 -0.34 -0.08
C CYS A 167 14.49 0.50 -1.32
N HIS A 168 14.10 -0.10 -2.42
CA HIS A 168 13.87 0.54 -3.71
C HIS A 168 12.99 -0.36 -4.61
N SER A 169 12.46 0.21 -5.70
CA SER A 169 11.61 -0.52 -6.64
C SER A 169 12.38 -1.64 -7.37
N TYR A 170 11.68 -2.67 -7.82
CA TYR A 170 12.27 -3.73 -8.65
C TYR A 170 12.82 -3.19 -9.96
N GLN A 171 12.24 -2.11 -10.48
CA GLN A 171 12.73 -1.45 -11.68
C GLN A 171 14.19 -1.01 -11.52
N GLN A 172 14.58 -0.49 -10.35
CA GLN A 172 15.96 -0.13 -10.08
C GLN A 172 16.92 -1.32 -10.21
N ILE A 173 16.44 -2.53 -9.97
CA ILE A 173 17.19 -3.76 -10.21
C ILE A 173 17.22 -4.06 -11.71
N PHE A 174 16.04 -4.19 -12.31
CA PHE A 174 15.92 -4.78 -13.65
C PHE A 174 16.31 -3.85 -14.82
N ARG A 175 16.39 -2.54 -14.61
CA ARG A 175 16.94 -1.63 -15.62
C ARG A 175 18.44 -1.80 -15.88
N ASN A 176 19.15 -2.44 -14.93
CA ASN A 176 20.60 -2.67 -15.01
C ASN A 176 20.90 -4.02 -15.68
N ARG A 177 22.10 -4.12 -16.28
CA ARG A 177 22.63 -5.32 -16.88
C ARG A 177 24.06 -5.53 -16.42
N TYR A 178 24.30 -6.65 -15.76
CA TYR A 178 25.63 -7.05 -15.31
C TYR A 178 25.86 -8.53 -15.61
N ASP A 179 27.11 -8.90 -15.83
CA ASP A 179 27.52 -10.30 -15.83
C ASP A 179 27.36 -10.93 -14.42
N GLU A 180 27.62 -12.21 -14.29
CA GLU A 180 27.47 -12.92 -13.02
C GLU A 180 28.35 -12.31 -11.92
N LYS A 181 29.59 -11.87 -12.26
CA LYS A 181 30.49 -11.22 -11.31
C LYS A 181 29.94 -9.86 -10.85
N GLY A 182 29.43 -9.06 -11.75
CA GLY A 182 28.82 -7.76 -11.44
C GLY A 182 27.57 -7.92 -10.56
N TRP A 183 26.68 -8.83 -10.90
CA TRP A 183 25.52 -9.16 -10.07
C TRP A 183 25.94 -9.69 -8.69
N GLY A 184 27.00 -10.52 -8.63
CA GLY A 184 27.58 -10.99 -7.37
C GLY A 184 27.99 -9.83 -6.46
N HIS A 185 28.68 -8.83 -7.00
CA HIS A 185 29.03 -7.63 -6.24
C HIS A 185 27.82 -6.83 -5.74
N ILE A 186 26.78 -6.67 -6.59
CA ILE A 186 25.57 -5.93 -6.22
C ILE A 186 24.80 -6.67 -5.13
N VAL A 187 24.53 -7.97 -5.32
CA VAL A 187 23.79 -8.78 -4.35
C VAL A 187 24.54 -8.82 -3.02
N TYR A 188 25.85 -9.05 -3.04
CA TYR A 188 26.69 -9.02 -1.83
C TYR A 188 26.58 -7.69 -1.09
N ARG A 189 26.66 -6.55 -1.79
CA ARG A 189 26.52 -5.23 -1.16
C ARG A 189 25.15 -5.04 -0.53
N MET A 190 24.08 -5.51 -1.17
CA MET A 190 22.70 -5.40 -0.65
C MET A 190 22.47 -6.30 0.57
N THR A 191 23.11 -7.47 0.61
CA THR A 191 22.92 -8.45 1.69
C THR A 191 23.89 -8.30 2.85
N HIS A 192 25.09 -7.73 2.63
CA HIS A 192 26.15 -7.60 3.65
C HIS A 192 26.41 -6.17 4.10
N GLY A 193 25.65 -5.21 3.59
CA GLY A 193 25.70 -3.83 4.06
C GLY A 193 27.07 -3.17 3.92
N ALA A 194 27.64 -3.14 2.72
CA ALA A 194 29.00 -2.63 2.44
C ALA A 194 29.29 -1.26 3.07
N GLY A 195 29.62 -1.26 4.36
CA GLY A 195 30.09 -0.10 5.11
C GLY A 195 29.01 0.94 5.49
N SER A 196 27.73 0.71 5.19
CA SER A 196 26.66 1.57 5.65
C SER A 196 25.83 0.86 6.72
N PRO A 197 25.79 1.36 7.96
CA PRO A 197 24.93 0.82 9.00
C PRO A 197 23.43 0.91 8.63
N LEU A 198 23.09 1.73 7.62
CA LEU A 198 21.74 1.87 7.06
C LEU A 198 21.32 0.67 6.18
N ILE A 199 22.24 -0.17 5.76
CA ILE A 199 21.98 -1.28 4.83
C ILE A 199 22.26 -2.65 5.49
N ASN A 200 22.63 -2.70 6.76
CA ASN A 200 22.93 -3.95 7.46
C ASN A 200 21.64 -4.75 7.77
N VAL A 201 20.82 -4.94 6.75
CA VAL A 201 19.64 -5.77 6.84
C VAL A 201 19.85 -7.00 5.96
N ARG A 202 20.65 -7.95 6.44
CA ARG A 202 20.46 -9.31 5.97
C ARG A 202 18.97 -9.61 6.13
N PRO A 203 18.28 -10.10 5.10
CA PRO A 203 16.94 -10.65 5.24
C PRO A 203 17.03 -11.74 6.30
N GLN A 204 16.62 -11.42 7.52
CA GLN A 204 16.99 -12.10 8.75
C GLN A 204 16.70 -13.61 8.65
N GLY A 205 17.75 -14.40 8.40
CA GLY A 205 17.71 -15.84 8.43
C GLY A 205 17.00 -16.55 7.27
N ARG A 206 16.46 -15.82 6.29
CA ARG A 206 15.74 -16.37 5.13
C ARG A 206 16.49 -16.31 3.81
N PHE A 207 17.64 -15.69 3.80
CA PHE A 207 18.50 -15.55 2.63
C PHE A 207 19.90 -15.99 3.01
N ASN A 208 20.28 -17.19 2.61
CA ASN A 208 21.57 -17.79 2.88
C ASN A 208 22.51 -17.67 1.67
N ASN A 209 23.73 -18.18 1.78
CA ASN A 209 24.72 -18.10 0.70
C ASN A 209 24.27 -18.87 -0.56
N GLU A 210 23.49 -19.94 -0.43
CA GLU A 210 22.93 -20.67 -1.57
C GLU A 210 21.88 -19.84 -2.28
N ASP A 211 20.98 -19.20 -1.54
CA ASP A 211 19.99 -18.27 -2.07
C ASP A 211 20.64 -17.09 -2.77
N GLU A 212 21.75 -16.57 -2.21
CA GLU A 212 22.56 -15.50 -2.81
C GLU A 212 23.13 -15.94 -4.17
N ALA A 213 23.75 -17.11 -4.22
CA ALA A 213 24.29 -17.66 -5.46
C ALA A 213 23.20 -17.93 -6.51
N ARG A 214 22.04 -18.46 -6.10
CA ARG A 214 20.88 -18.64 -6.97
C ARG A 214 20.36 -17.34 -7.54
N MET A 215 20.23 -16.31 -6.70
CA MET A 215 19.80 -14.97 -7.11
C MET A 215 20.75 -14.36 -8.14
N VAL A 216 22.05 -14.42 -7.88
CA VAL A 216 23.10 -13.91 -8.79
C VAL A 216 23.01 -14.60 -10.14
N LYS A 217 22.93 -15.91 -10.15
CA LYS A 217 22.85 -16.70 -11.39
C LYS A 217 21.59 -16.40 -12.18
N TRP A 218 20.45 -16.30 -11.50
CA TRP A 218 19.19 -15.95 -12.16
C TRP A 218 19.24 -14.52 -12.74
N LEU A 219 19.67 -13.52 -11.96
CA LEU A 219 19.80 -12.14 -12.44
C LEU A 219 20.75 -12.04 -13.64
N ALA A 220 21.88 -12.74 -13.62
CA ALA A 220 22.80 -12.79 -14.75
C ALA A 220 22.17 -13.42 -16.01
N SER A 221 21.30 -14.40 -15.84
CA SER A 221 20.61 -15.06 -16.95
C SER A 221 19.55 -14.19 -17.60
N VAL A 222 18.81 -13.39 -16.81
CA VAL A 222 17.67 -12.57 -17.30
C VAL A 222 18.05 -11.12 -17.57
N ARG A 223 19.09 -10.60 -16.90
CA ARG A 223 19.61 -9.23 -17.02
C ARG A 223 21.13 -9.22 -17.14
N GLY A 224 21.68 -10.18 -17.86
CA GLY A 224 23.08 -10.19 -18.29
C GLY A 224 23.30 -9.31 -19.53
N PRO A 225 24.58 -9.01 -19.88
CA PRO A 225 24.90 -8.20 -21.07
C PRO A 225 24.31 -8.75 -22.36
N GLU A 226 24.33 -10.08 -22.50
CA GLU A 226 23.86 -10.81 -23.68
C GLU A 226 22.40 -11.27 -23.60
N SER A 227 21.68 -10.95 -22.49
CA SER A 227 20.29 -11.36 -22.34
C SER A 227 19.39 -10.60 -23.32
N LYS A 228 18.48 -11.33 -23.96
CA LYS A 228 17.53 -10.74 -24.91
C LYS A 228 16.31 -10.20 -24.16
N ASP A 229 15.88 -9.00 -24.53
CA ASP A 229 14.63 -8.44 -24.03
C ASP A 229 13.43 -9.07 -24.77
N ALA A 230 12.41 -9.42 -24.00
CA ALA A 230 11.09 -9.74 -24.52
C ALA A 230 10.15 -8.53 -24.27
N PRO A 231 9.10 -8.36 -25.08
CA PRO A 231 8.08 -7.36 -24.81
C PRO A 231 7.46 -7.53 -23.44
N PHE A 232 7.14 -6.42 -22.77
CA PHE A 232 6.48 -6.45 -21.48
C PHE A 232 5.09 -7.09 -21.54
N VAL A 233 4.80 -7.90 -20.53
CA VAL A 233 3.46 -8.36 -20.22
C VAL A 233 2.86 -7.32 -19.26
N THR A 234 1.92 -6.53 -19.76
CA THR A 234 1.28 -5.47 -18.98
C THR A 234 0.13 -6.02 -18.14
N LEU A 235 -0.05 -5.48 -16.94
CA LEU A 235 -1.26 -5.70 -16.14
C LEU A 235 -2.46 -5.03 -16.83
N PRO A 236 -3.68 -5.58 -16.64
CA PRO A 236 -4.88 -4.99 -17.22
C PRO A 236 -5.11 -3.57 -16.68
N ARG A 237 -5.68 -2.70 -17.53
CA ARG A 237 -6.16 -1.39 -17.11
C ARG A 237 -7.33 -1.52 -16.13
N PRO A 238 -7.54 -0.52 -15.27
CA PRO A 238 -8.68 -0.51 -14.36
C PRO A 238 -10.00 -0.46 -15.15
N GLN A 239 -11.00 -1.15 -14.63
CA GLN A 239 -12.34 -1.23 -15.21
C GLN A 239 -13.41 -1.09 -14.12
N GLY A 240 -14.59 -0.63 -14.50
CA GLY A 240 -15.74 -0.54 -13.60
C GLY A 240 -15.42 0.24 -12.33
N ARG A 241 -15.61 -0.38 -11.15
CA ARG A 241 -15.36 0.24 -9.84
C ARG A 241 -13.92 0.74 -9.67
N GLN A 242 -12.94 0.09 -10.30
CA GLN A 242 -11.53 0.48 -10.22
C GLN A 242 -11.25 1.85 -10.89
N THR A 243 -12.12 2.32 -11.78
CA THR A 243 -11.99 3.65 -12.41
C THR A 243 -12.64 4.77 -11.58
N ARG A 244 -13.37 4.41 -10.51
CA ARG A 244 -14.13 5.35 -9.67
C ARG A 244 -13.30 5.88 -8.52
N VAL A 245 -12.26 6.62 -8.84
CA VAL A 245 -11.30 7.17 -7.86
C VAL A 245 -10.65 8.44 -8.40
N ILE A 246 -10.32 9.35 -7.50
CA ILE A 246 -9.45 10.50 -7.76
C ILE A 246 -8.14 10.25 -7.02
N VAL A 247 -7.01 10.37 -7.71
CA VAL A 247 -5.68 10.31 -7.11
C VAL A 247 -5.04 11.68 -7.23
N THR A 248 -4.59 12.25 -6.10
CA THR A 248 -3.88 13.53 -6.07
C THR A 248 -2.50 13.32 -5.47
N GLU A 249 -1.48 13.76 -6.19
CA GLU A 249 -0.07 13.60 -5.80
C GLU A 249 0.55 14.95 -5.50
N TYR A 250 1.28 15.00 -4.40
CA TYR A 250 2.01 16.16 -3.90
C TYR A 250 3.49 15.82 -3.85
N GLU A 251 4.29 16.50 -4.66
CA GLU A 251 5.73 16.35 -4.67
C GLU A 251 6.34 16.95 -3.41
N LEU A 252 7.13 16.18 -2.70
CA LEU A 252 7.82 16.63 -1.50
C LEU A 252 9.15 17.30 -1.86
N PRO A 253 9.67 18.22 -1.03
CA PRO A 253 10.84 19.04 -1.40
C PRO A 253 12.12 18.26 -1.70
N ARG A 254 12.19 17.01 -1.27
CA ARG A 254 13.40 16.16 -1.40
C ARG A 254 13.01 14.74 -1.80
N LEU A 255 13.40 14.32 -2.97
CA LEU A 255 13.09 12.99 -3.51
C LEU A 255 13.83 11.84 -2.79
N GLU A 256 14.95 12.12 -2.10
CA GLU A 256 15.80 11.10 -1.49
C GLU A 256 15.53 10.85 0.01
N LEU A 257 14.44 11.39 0.54
CA LEU A 257 14.16 11.32 1.97
C LEU A 257 13.72 9.95 2.46
N ALA A 258 13.30 9.06 1.56
CA ALA A 258 12.65 7.82 1.93
C ALA A 258 11.51 8.10 2.93
N THR A 259 10.50 8.87 2.49
CA THR A 259 9.31 9.14 3.30
C THR A 259 8.72 7.84 3.81
N HIS A 260 8.25 7.84 5.07
CA HIS A 260 7.95 6.58 5.71
C HIS A 260 6.54 6.49 6.31
N ASP A 261 6.17 7.39 7.20
CA ASP A 261 4.83 7.40 7.80
C ASP A 261 4.11 8.72 7.52
N VAL A 262 2.77 8.67 7.51
CA VAL A 262 1.87 9.83 7.34
C VAL A 262 0.77 9.80 8.38
N THR A 263 0.32 10.98 8.79
CA THR A 263 -0.84 11.17 9.67
C THR A 263 -1.43 12.55 9.46
N GLY A 264 -2.73 12.74 9.75
CA GLY A 264 -3.40 14.03 9.66
C GLY A 264 -3.55 14.74 11.00
N ASP A 265 -3.63 16.09 10.98
CA ASP A 265 -3.99 16.90 12.14
C ASP A 265 -5.46 17.36 12.08
N SER A 266 -5.96 17.98 13.16
CA SER A 266 -7.33 18.49 13.24
C SER A 266 -7.64 19.63 12.24
N LYS A 267 -6.62 20.25 11.64
CA LYS A 267 -6.72 21.33 10.67
C LYS A 267 -6.69 20.84 9.23
N GLY A 268 -6.55 19.52 9.03
CA GLY A 268 -6.47 18.87 7.73
C GLY A 268 -5.10 18.97 7.07
N ASN A 269 -4.04 19.34 7.80
CA ASN A 269 -2.68 19.18 7.29
C ASN A 269 -2.22 17.74 7.44
N LEU A 270 -1.28 17.32 6.59
CA LEU A 270 -0.64 16.02 6.65
C LEU A 270 0.77 16.16 7.19
N TRP A 271 1.13 15.30 8.14
CA TRP A 271 2.46 15.19 8.69
C TRP A 271 3.13 13.93 8.20
N TYR A 272 4.40 14.00 7.81
CA TYR A 272 5.16 12.85 7.33
C TYR A 272 6.54 12.76 7.99
N SER A 273 7.02 11.54 8.12
CA SER A 273 8.36 11.22 8.60
C SER A 273 9.31 10.85 7.47
N THR A 274 10.62 10.92 7.72
CA THR A 274 11.65 10.66 6.70
C THR A 274 12.69 9.66 7.22
N HIS A 275 12.75 8.49 6.60
CA HIS A 275 13.54 7.35 7.10
C HIS A 275 15.07 7.55 7.04
N ARG A 276 15.53 8.42 6.15
CA ARG A 276 16.97 8.65 5.91
C ARG A 276 17.44 10.07 6.25
N SER A 277 16.59 10.85 6.87
CA SER A 277 16.95 12.19 7.33
C SER A 277 16.29 12.51 8.67
N SER A 278 16.83 13.51 9.40
CA SER A 278 16.23 13.98 10.66
C SER A 278 15.28 15.14 10.42
N TYR A 279 14.29 14.92 9.56
CA TYR A 279 13.22 15.90 9.33
C TYR A 279 11.85 15.24 9.44
N ILE A 280 10.89 16.02 9.85
CA ILE A 280 9.46 15.78 9.63
C ILE A 280 8.92 16.91 8.76
N GLY A 281 7.91 16.62 7.98
CA GLY A 281 7.27 17.66 7.16
C GLY A 281 5.78 17.77 7.44
N ARG A 282 5.25 18.97 7.18
CA ARG A 282 3.82 19.27 7.20
C ARG A 282 3.41 19.79 5.83
N LEU A 283 2.46 19.10 5.19
CA LEU A 283 1.81 19.48 3.93
C LEU A 283 0.45 20.13 4.22
N ASP A 284 0.18 21.29 3.63
CA ASP A 284 -1.18 21.81 3.46
C ASP A 284 -1.73 21.30 2.11
N PRO A 285 -2.68 20.36 2.08
CA PRO A 285 -3.15 19.76 0.84
C PRO A 285 -3.99 20.70 -0.04
N ARG A 286 -4.44 21.83 0.49
CA ARG A 286 -5.19 22.84 -0.27
C ARG A 286 -4.27 23.63 -1.20
N THR A 287 -3.05 23.90 -0.75
CA THR A 287 -2.08 24.74 -1.45
C THR A 287 -0.90 23.97 -2.02
N GLY A 288 -0.64 22.76 -1.53
CA GLY A 288 0.57 21.99 -1.80
C GLY A 288 1.80 22.51 -1.03
N ALA A 289 1.63 23.49 -0.15
CA ALA A 289 2.75 24.06 0.60
C ALA A 289 3.28 23.07 1.63
N VAL A 290 4.60 22.86 1.62
CA VAL A 290 5.30 22.02 2.58
C VAL A 290 6.19 22.86 3.48
N LYS A 291 6.15 22.59 4.78
CA LYS A 291 7.11 23.09 5.76
C LYS A 291 7.80 21.92 6.45
N GLU A 292 9.12 21.92 6.45
CA GLU A 292 9.92 20.90 7.13
C GLU A 292 10.51 21.42 8.44
N PHE A 293 10.63 20.52 9.42
CA PHE A 293 11.17 20.81 10.75
C PHE A 293 12.30 19.79 11.04
N ARG A 294 13.46 20.30 11.45
CA ARG A 294 14.60 19.47 11.78
C ARG A 294 14.46 18.89 13.18
N VAL A 295 14.39 17.56 13.28
CA VAL A 295 14.39 16.84 14.56
C VAL A 295 15.80 16.92 15.17
N PRO A 296 15.96 17.42 16.41
CA PRO A 296 17.26 17.49 17.05
C PRO A 296 17.87 16.08 17.21
N GLN A 297 19.11 15.89 16.83
CA GLN A 297 19.82 14.62 17.04
C GLN A 297 20.29 14.48 18.48
N VAL A 298 20.47 13.23 18.97
CA VAL A 298 21.01 12.95 20.32
C VAL A 298 22.45 13.43 20.44
N ASP A 299 23.25 13.11 19.43
CA ASP A 299 24.63 13.57 19.30
C ASP A 299 25.03 13.68 17.82
N ALA A 300 26.16 14.31 17.54
CA ALA A 300 26.64 14.53 16.17
C ALA A 300 27.03 13.25 15.42
N GLY A 301 27.27 12.16 16.13
CA GLY A 301 27.60 10.85 15.53
C GLY A 301 26.40 9.95 15.32
N SER A 302 25.21 10.37 15.74
CA SER A 302 23.99 9.59 15.58
C SER A 302 23.56 9.54 14.11
N LEU A 303 23.15 8.35 13.68
CA LEU A 303 22.58 8.17 12.35
C LEU A 303 21.24 8.92 12.25
N PRO A 304 20.99 9.64 11.13
CA PRO A 304 19.72 10.33 10.91
C PRO A 304 18.61 9.34 10.56
N GLY A 305 17.37 9.72 10.81
CA GLY A 305 16.18 9.01 10.35
C GLY A 305 15.05 9.05 11.37
N THR A 306 13.94 9.62 10.97
CA THR A 306 12.67 9.49 11.68
C THR A 306 11.92 8.26 11.15
N HIS A 307 11.01 7.72 11.93
CA HIS A 307 10.30 6.51 11.54
C HIS A 307 8.80 6.66 11.75
N TRP A 308 8.29 6.27 12.90
CA TRP A 308 6.89 6.42 13.26
C TRP A 308 6.51 7.89 13.48
N ILE A 309 5.32 8.30 13.03
CA ILE A 309 4.73 9.60 13.30
C ILE A 309 3.25 9.42 13.69
N TYR A 310 2.77 10.21 14.63
CA TYR A 310 1.40 10.20 15.12
C TYR A 310 1.00 11.61 15.60
N VAL A 311 -0.22 12.03 15.33
CA VAL A 311 -0.78 13.29 15.86
C VAL A 311 -1.83 12.94 16.90
N ASP A 312 -1.68 13.47 18.12
CA ASP A 312 -2.62 13.24 19.19
C ASP A 312 -3.83 14.21 19.13
N LYS A 313 -4.79 14.02 20.04
CA LYS A 313 -6.03 14.83 20.12
C LYS A 313 -5.79 16.32 20.38
N ASP A 314 -4.61 16.71 20.84
CA ASP A 314 -4.20 18.09 21.13
C ASP A 314 -3.35 18.70 20.00
N ASP A 315 -3.30 18.04 18.85
CA ASP A 315 -2.44 18.36 17.68
C ASP A 315 -0.93 18.32 17.98
N ILE A 316 -0.51 17.63 19.02
CA ILE A 316 0.91 17.39 19.26
C ILE A 316 1.38 16.24 18.36
N VAL A 317 2.48 16.47 17.66
CA VAL A 317 3.08 15.47 16.78
C VAL A 317 4.07 14.64 17.58
N TRP A 318 3.89 13.33 17.58
CA TRP A 318 4.79 12.35 18.19
C TRP A 318 5.53 11.59 17.11
N GLY A 319 6.76 11.21 17.40
CA GLY A 319 7.50 10.36 16.49
C GLY A 319 8.68 9.66 17.15
N SER A 320 9.26 8.75 16.39
CA SER A 320 10.44 7.99 16.84
C SER A 320 11.64 8.25 15.94
N GLU A 321 12.82 8.12 16.53
CA GLU A 321 14.07 8.04 15.80
C GLU A 321 14.37 6.58 15.42
N ASN A 322 14.85 6.41 14.21
CA ASN A 322 15.11 5.07 13.70
C ASN A 322 16.32 4.40 14.37
N TRP A 323 17.32 5.18 14.77
CA TRP A 323 18.62 4.68 15.23
C TRP A 323 19.01 5.15 16.64
N GLN A 324 18.28 6.10 17.22
CA GLN A 324 18.70 6.79 18.43
C GLN A 324 17.93 6.38 19.69
N HIS A 325 17.15 5.30 19.63
CA HIS A 325 16.36 4.75 20.74
C HIS A 325 15.58 5.79 21.53
N SER A 326 15.04 6.80 20.82
CA SER A 326 14.26 7.86 21.42
C SER A 326 12.96 8.09 20.68
N ILE A 327 12.00 8.59 21.41
CA ILE A 327 10.82 9.24 20.84
C ILE A 327 10.92 10.74 21.09
N TRP A 328 10.18 11.50 20.34
CA TRP A 328 10.05 12.92 20.51
C TRP A 328 8.59 13.35 20.37
N ARG A 329 8.27 14.47 20.98
CA ARG A 329 7.04 15.20 20.72
C ARG A 329 7.39 16.59 20.18
N PHE A 330 6.57 17.07 19.27
CA PHE A 330 6.70 18.36 18.64
C PHE A 330 5.40 19.14 18.80
N ASP A 331 5.48 20.37 19.29
CA ASP A 331 4.33 21.26 19.39
C ASP A 331 4.31 22.18 18.15
N PRO A 332 3.33 22.03 17.24
CA PRO A 332 3.25 22.86 16.04
C PRO A 332 2.99 24.34 16.30
N LYS A 333 2.56 24.73 17.52
CA LYS A 333 2.29 26.13 17.88
C LYS A 333 3.56 26.87 18.26
N THR A 334 4.46 26.22 18.98
CA THR A 334 5.76 26.78 19.42
C THR A 334 6.91 26.35 18.53
N GLU A 335 6.71 25.35 17.69
CA GLU A 335 7.72 24.68 16.85
C GLU A 335 8.87 24.09 17.68
N GLU A 336 8.59 23.67 18.90
CA GLU A 336 9.57 23.10 19.82
C GLU A 336 9.48 21.58 19.89
N PHE A 337 10.66 20.94 19.85
CA PHE A 337 10.80 19.50 20.10
C PHE A 337 11.15 19.24 21.56
N LYS A 338 10.47 18.24 22.14
CA LYS A 338 10.85 17.64 23.41
C LYS A 338 11.20 16.17 23.18
N ARG A 339 12.49 15.85 23.35
CA ARG A 339 12.97 14.46 23.23
C ARG A 339 12.75 13.70 24.53
N ILE A 340 12.43 12.41 24.38
CA ILE A 340 12.24 11.46 25.46
C ILE A 340 13.18 10.29 25.18
N GLN A 341 14.25 10.19 25.96
CA GLN A 341 15.22 9.13 25.84
C GLN A 341 14.78 7.94 26.70
N TRP A 342 14.49 6.82 26.05
CA TRP A 342 14.19 5.60 26.78
C TRP A 342 15.48 4.84 27.12
N LYS A 343 15.52 4.25 28.31
CA LYS A 343 16.56 3.30 28.65
C LYS A 343 16.23 1.98 27.96
N VAL A 344 17.08 1.55 27.04
CA VAL A 344 16.96 0.28 26.31
C VAL A 344 18.23 -0.52 26.47
N SER A 345 18.13 -1.85 26.40
CA SER A 345 19.26 -2.76 26.50
C SER A 345 20.03 -2.94 25.19
N GLU A 346 19.52 -2.39 24.08
CA GLU A 346 20.10 -2.53 22.75
C GLU A 346 21.30 -1.60 22.53
N PRO A 347 22.29 -2.03 21.73
CA PRO A 347 23.47 -1.18 21.42
C PRO A 347 23.05 0.12 20.72
N PRO A 348 23.83 1.22 20.90
CA PRO A 348 23.65 2.44 20.11
C PRO A 348 23.64 2.15 18.60
N ASN A 349 22.86 2.90 17.84
CA ASN A 349 22.69 2.74 16.39
C ASN A 349 22.08 1.39 15.94
N SER A 350 21.53 0.58 16.83
CA SER A 350 20.67 -0.52 16.41
C SER A 350 19.28 0.02 16.00
N PRO A 351 18.63 -0.58 14.97
CA PRO A 351 17.33 -0.09 14.51
C PRO A 351 16.28 -0.25 15.61
N MET A 352 15.66 0.84 15.99
CA MET A 352 14.45 0.82 16.84
C MET A 352 13.26 0.19 16.12
N GLY A 353 13.31 0.15 14.80
CA GLY A 353 12.36 -0.42 13.86
C GLY A 353 10.94 -0.68 14.37
N GLY A 354 9.93 -0.28 13.61
CA GLY A 354 8.54 -0.49 13.95
C GLY A 354 7.84 0.79 14.42
N ASN A 355 6.53 0.77 14.37
CA ASN A 355 5.71 1.81 14.93
C ASN A 355 5.29 1.46 16.37
N TYR A 356 4.84 2.47 17.07
CA TYR A 356 4.24 2.37 18.38
C TYR A 356 2.74 2.59 18.29
N ALA A 357 1.98 2.04 19.23
CA ALA A 357 0.57 2.38 19.39
C ALA A 357 0.38 3.20 20.66
N ILE A 358 -0.47 4.21 20.61
CA ILE A 358 -0.87 4.97 21.78
C ILE A 358 -2.30 4.56 22.13
N ASP A 359 -2.52 4.16 23.39
CA ASP A 359 -3.84 3.80 23.87
C ASP A 359 -4.67 5.06 24.25
N PRO A 360 -5.98 4.92 24.47
CA PRO A 360 -6.83 6.07 24.85
C PRO A 360 -6.40 6.79 26.15
N GLU A 361 -5.61 6.13 27.00
CA GLU A 361 -5.07 6.72 28.24
C GLU A 361 -3.74 7.46 28.00
N GLY A 362 -3.17 7.40 26.77
CA GLY A 362 -1.92 8.06 26.39
C GLY A 362 -0.65 7.25 26.71
N PHE A 363 -0.78 5.96 26.97
CA PHE A 363 0.38 5.08 27.10
C PHE A 363 0.78 4.48 25.77
N ILE A 364 2.07 4.23 25.62
CA ILE A 364 2.62 3.55 24.45
C ILE A 364 2.61 2.04 24.68
N TRP A 365 2.14 1.32 23.66
CA TRP A 365 2.23 -0.13 23.59
C TRP A 365 3.22 -0.57 22.54
N ARG A 366 4.04 -1.58 22.87
CA ARG A 366 5.04 -2.18 21.98
C ARG A 366 5.24 -3.65 22.33
N ALA A 367 5.72 -4.43 21.35
CA ALA A 367 6.20 -5.78 21.61
C ALA A 367 7.68 -5.88 21.26
N ARG A 368 8.52 -6.08 22.26
CA ARG A 368 9.99 -6.23 22.16
C ARG A 368 10.53 -7.06 23.33
N GLU A 369 11.76 -7.54 23.22
CA GLU A 369 12.45 -8.25 24.29
C GLU A 369 11.60 -9.40 24.87
N LYS A 370 10.98 -10.18 23.96
CA LYS A 370 10.07 -11.29 24.31
C LYS A 370 8.91 -10.86 25.23
N SER A 371 8.36 -9.68 25.01
CA SER A 371 7.21 -9.20 25.77
C SER A 371 6.40 -8.16 25.02
N VAL A 372 5.09 -8.13 25.30
CA VAL A 372 4.21 -6.99 25.05
C VAL A 372 4.25 -6.10 26.27
N ALA A 373 4.48 -4.81 26.10
CA ALA A 373 4.62 -3.88 27.22
C ALA A 373 3.79 -2.61 27.02
N LYS A 374 3.16 -2.15 28.13
CA LYS A 374 2.58 -0.81 28.27
C LYS A 374 3.63 0.09 28.91
N VAL A 375 3.92 1.22 28.29
CA VAL A 375 5.05 2.10 28.64
C VAL A 375 4.54 3.52 28.80
N GLY A 376 4.96 4.19 29.85
CA GLY A 376 4.70 5.62 30.01
C GLY A 376 5.33 6.43 28.87
N ALA A 377 4.54 7.12 28.07
CA ALA A 377 5.00 7.81 26.87
C ALA A 377 6.09 8.86 27.18
N LEU A 378 5.96 9.58 28.29
CA LEU A 378 6.90 10.63 28.69
C LEU A 378 8.07 10.14 29.54
N THR A 379 7.96 8.98 30.20
CA THR A 379 8.95 8.47 31.15
C THR A 379 9.76 7.29 30.62
N GLY A 380 9.19 6.52 29.69
CA GLY A 380 9.75 5.26 29.24
C GLY A 380 9.62 4.13 30.26
N GLU A 381 8.93 4.37 31.39
CA GLU A 381 8.73 3.37 32.43
C GLU A 381 7.73 2.30 31.99
N ILE A 382 8.10 1.03 32.21
CA ILE A 382 7.21 -0.10 31.91
C ILE A 382 6.18 -0.24 33.05
N VAL A 383 4.92 -0.01 32.70
CA VAL A 383 3.79 -0.11 33.64
C VAL A 383 3.24 -1.53 33.70
N LEU A 384 3.13 -2.18 32.53
CA LEU A 384 2.68 -3.56 32.40
C LEU A 384 3.57 -4.31 31.41
N LYS A 385 3.75 -5.62 31.66
CA LYS A 385 4.57 -6.47 30.79
C LYS A 385 3.99 -7.88 30.73
N TYR A 386 3.71 -8.36 29.52
CA TYR A 386 3.21 -9.71 29.26
C TYR A 386 4.24 -10.48 28.40
N PRO A 387 4.70 -11.66 28.85
CA PRO A 387 5.73 -12.40 28.12
C PRO A 387 5.18 -12.98 26.81
N THR A 388 5.98 -12.90 25.74
CA THR A 388 5.77 -13.68 24.52
C THR A 388 6.59 -14.98 24.61
N LYS A 389 6.10 -16.05 24.00
CA LYS A 389 6.74 -17.37 24.03
C LYS A 389 7.47 -17.67 22.71
N LYS A 390 6.89 -17.23 21.59
CA LYS A 390 7.32 -17.60 20.26
C LYS A 390 8.04 -16.46 19.53
N PHE A 391 7.43 -15.29 19.46
CA PHE A 391 7.98 -14.16 18.75
C PHE A 391 8.69 -13.19 19.72
N PRO A 392 9.94 -12.76 19.39
CA PRO A 392 10.68 -11.85 20.27
C PRO A 392 10.12 -10.44 20.30
N GLY A 393 9.24 -10.11 19.36
CA GLY A 393 8.63 -8.80 19.21
C GLY A 393 7.87 -8.68 17.90
N THR A 394 7.34 -7.49 17.64
CA THR A 394 6.62 -7.14 16.42
C THR A 394 7.32 -6.00 15.70
N TYR A 395 7.10 -5.91 14.39
CA TYR A 395 7.54 -4.77 13.60
C TYR A 395 6.51 -3.62 13.70
N GLY A 396 5.22 -3.93 13.51
CA GLY A 396 4.12 -3.01 13.73
C GLY A 396 3.53 -3.13 15.13
N SER A 397 2.82 -2.10 15.56
CA SER A 397 2.05 -2.08 16.80
C SER A 397 0.74 -1.33 16.60
N ALA A 398 -0.36 -1.91 17.05
CA ALA A 398 -1.68 -1.29 17.08
C ALA A 398 -2.36 -1.59 18.42
N VAL A 399 -3.27 -0.69 18.80
CA VAL A 399 -4.17 -0.91 19.95
C VAL A 399 -5.59 -0.70 19.47
N SER A 400 -6.50 -1.61 19.84
CA SER A 400 -7.91 -1.46 19.49
C SER A 400 -8.48 -0.17 20.10
N LYS A 401 -9.47 0.42 19.43
CA LYS A 401 -10.04 1.73 19.81
C LYS A 401 -10.55 1.80 21.25
N ASP A 402 -10.98 0.66 21.80
CA ASP A 402 -11.41 0.52 23.20
C ASP A 402 -10.26 0.20 24.16
N GLY A 403 -9.03 0.12 23.68
CA GLY A 403 -7.83 -0.24 24.46
C GLY A 403 -7.77 -1.72 24.87
N ARG A 404 -8.71 -2.58 24.41
CA ARG A 404 -8.84 -3.97 24.84
C ARG A 404 -7.74 -4.87 24.31
N TYR A 405 -7.30 -4.67 23.06
CA TYR A 405 -6.32 -5.53 22.42
C TYR A 405 -5.11 -4.74 21.93
N PHE A 406 -3.93 -5.32 22.14
CA PHE A 406 -2.71 -4.97 21.43
C PHE A 406 -2.52 -5.95 20.28
N GLY A 407 -2.06 -5.49 19.12
CA GLY A 407 -1.72 -6.31 17.96
C GLY A 407 -0.47 -5.83 17.24
N GLY A 408 0.27 -6.78 16.66
CA GLY A 408 1.43 -6.45 15.85
C GLY A 408 1.88 -7.60 14.95
N GLY A 409 2.33 -7.29 13.75
CA GLY A 409 2.92 -8.24 12.82
C GLY A 409 4.34 -8.64 13.24
N ALA A 410 4.65 -9.91 13.24
CA ALA A 410 5.93 -10.43 13.71
C ALA A 410 7.05 -10.43 12.65
N TRP A 411 6.81 -9.71 11.53
CA TRP A 411 7.81 -9.60 10.49
C TRP A 411 9.23 -9.32 11.06
N PRO A 412 10.29 -9.96 10.55
CA PRO A 412 10.40 -10.80 9.34
C PRO A 412 9.93 -12.26 9.51
N ARG A 413 9.29 -12.60 10.61
CA ARG A 413 8.68 -13.91 10.83
C ARG A 413 7.25 -13.96 10.32
N ASP A 414 6.72 -15.18 10.17
CA ASP A 414 5.37 -15.43 9.69
C ASP A 414 4.42 -15.63 10.87
N GLY A 415 3.75 -14.56 11.27
CA GLY A 415 2.77 -14.60 12.33
C GLY A 415 2.44 -13.23 12.88
N VAL A 416 1.57 -13.21 13.87
CA VAL A 416 1.16 -12.01 14.59
C VAL A 416 1.26 -12.24 16.10
N VAL A 417 1.42 -11.16 16.85
CA VAL A 417 1.28 -11.15 18.31
C VAL A 417 0.05 -10.33 18.65
N VAL A 418 -0.90 -10.93 19.35
CA VAL A 418 -2.08 -10.23 19.86
C VAL A 418 -2.17 -10.47 21.36
N ALA A 419 -2.35 -9.42 22.15
CA ALA A 419 -2.51 -9.51 23.59
C ALA A 419 -3.84 -8.90 24.04
N ASP A 420 -4.55 -9.60 24.92
CA ASP A 420 -5.65 -9.02 25.69
C ASP A 420 -5.05 -8.18 26.83
N THR A 421 -5.20 -6.88 26.75
CA THR A 421 -4.56 -5.93 27.66
C THR A 421 -5.11 -5.99 29.09
N LYS A 422 -6.31 -6.56 29.28
CA LYS A 422 -6.94 -6.71 30.60
C LYS A 422 -6.56 -8.02 31.30
N THR A 423 -6.51 -9.12 30.54
CA THR A 423 -6.22 -10.45 31.11
C THR A 423 -4.73 -10.78 31.06
N GLY A 424 -3.97 -10.14 30.18
CA GLY A 424 -2.56 -10.44 29.92
C GLY A 424 -2.35 -11.70 29.07
N GLU A 425 -3.43 -12.29 28.51
CA GLU A 425 -3.32 -13.44 27.61
C GLU A 425 -2.69 -13.00 26.28
N VAL A 426 -1.63 -13.70 25.85
CA VAL A 426 -0.92 -13.40 24.61
C VAL A 426 -1.08 -14.56 23.63
N PHE A 427 -1.52 -14.23 22.42
CA PHE A 427 -1.71 -15.13 21.30
C PHE A 427 -0.62 -14.89 20.26
N GLU A 428 -0.01 -15.97 19.76
CA GLU A 428 1.11 -15.91 18.82
C GLU A 428 0.90 -16.90 17.65
N PRO A 429 -0.20 -16.78 16.89
CA PRO A 429 -0.47 -17.70 15.80
C PRO A 429 0.48 -17.48 14.62
N ASP A 430 0.83 -18.58 13.93
CA ASP A 430 1.54 -18.54 12.65
C ASP A 430 0.60 -18.12 11.54
N SER A 431 1.11 -17.34 10.61
CA SER A 431 0.59 -17.15 9.28
C SER A 431 1.26 -18.10 8.29
N SER A 432 0.78 -18.13 7.05
CA SER A 432 1.40 -18.95 6.01
C SER A 432 2.87 -18.60 5.78
N PRO A 433 3.71 -19.58 5.38
CA PRO A 433 5.12 -19.32 5.11
C PRO A 433 5.32 -18.21 4.08
N ASN A 434 6.19 -17.26 4.40
CA ASN A 434 6.52 -16.06 3.63
C ASN A 434 5.38 -15.03 3.50
N SER A 435 4.33 -15.10 4.31
CA SER A 435 3.32 -14.03 4.37
C SER A 435 3.90 -12.75 4.99
N GLY A 436 4.72 -12.87 6.03
CA GLY A 436 5.47 -11.80 6.68
C GLY A 436 4.62 -10.60 7.12
N PRO A 437 3.60 -10.77 8.00
CA PRO A 437 2.78 -9.65 8.46
C PRO A 437 3.65 -8.56 9.11
N ALA A 438 3.48 -7.30 8.68
CA ALA A 438 4.31 -6.20 9.15
C ALA A 438 3.53 -5.21 10.02
N ARG A 439 2.74 -4.32 9.42
CA ARG A 439 1.96 -3.31 10.14
C ARG A 439 0.48 -3.48 9.91
N GLY A 440 -0.32 -2.99 10.85
CA GLY A 440 -1.76 -3.10 10.72
C GLY A 440 -2.53 -2.41 11.81
N GLU A 441 -3.84 -2.62 11.81
CA GLU A 441 -4.81 -1.97 12.67
C GLU A 441 -5.94 -2.94 13.09
N PHE A 442 -6.70 -2.55 14.09
CA PHE A 442 -7.90 -3.27 14.53
C PHE A 442 -9.15 -2.74 13.82
N ASP A 443 -9.99 -3.66 13.36
CA ASP A 443 -11.33 -3.32 12.90
C ASP A 443 -12.28 -2.99 14.09
N PRO A 444 -13.46 -2.41 13.81
CA PRO A 444 -14.44 -2.11 14.85
C PRO A 444 -14.94 -3.34 15.65
N GLN A 445 -14.74 -4.54 15.13
CA GLN A 445 -15.07 -5.81 15.78
C GLN A 445 -13.94 -6.35 16.67
N GLY A 446 -12.80 -5.66 16.69
CA GLY A 446 -11.62 -6.04 17.46
C GLY A 446 -10.74 -7.12 16.80
N ASN A 447 -10.88 -7.37 15.49
CA ASN A 447 -9.96 -8.24 14.77
C ASN A 447 -8.74 -7.43 14.30
N TYR A 448 -7.55 -8.03 14.36
CA TYR A 448 -6.32 -7.40 13.89
C TYR A 448 -6.07 -7.73 12.43
N TRP A 449 -5.89 -6.70 11.60
CA TRP A 449 -5.52 -6.79 10.20
C TRP A 449 -4.10 -6.33 9.99
N ALA A 450 -3.34 -7.00 9.14
CA ALA A 450 -1.96 -6.63 8.84
C ALA A 450 -1.63 -6.82 7.36
N GLY A 451 -0.83 -5.91 6.82
CA GLY A 451 -0.20 -6.05 5.51
C GLY A 451 0.93 -7.08 5.57
N GLY A 452 0.85 -8.10 4.72
CA GLY A 452 1.84 -9.17 4.63
C GLY A 452 2.77 -8.99 3.43
N ARG A 453 4.08 -9.04 3.69
CA ARG A 453 5.13 -8.82 2.70
C ARG A 453 5.15 -9.84 1.56
N GLY A 454 4.49 -10.97 1.72
CA GLY A 454 4.30 -11.98 0.69
C GLY A 454 3.08 -11.78 -0.20
N GLY A 455 2.47 -10.58 -0.20
CA GLY A 455 1.26 -10.29 -0.98
C GLY A 455 -0.01 -10.89 -0.38
N MET A 456 -0.07 -10.96 0.94
CA MET A 456 -1.23 -11.45 1.70
C MET A 456 -1.77 -10.36 2.62
N LEU A 457 -3.06 -10.15 2.61
CA LEU A 457 -3.74 -9.43 3.68
C LEU A 457 -4.05 -10.45 4.78
N VAL A 458 -3.54 -10.22 5.98
CA VAL A 458 -3.64 -11.16 7.12
C VAL A 458 -4.61 -10.61 8.15
N LYS A 459 -5.60 -11.41 8.54
CA LYS A 459 -6.56 -11.12 9.60
C LYS A 459 -6.39 -12.09 10.76
N TYR A 460 -6.23 -11.60 11.97
CA TYR A 460 -6.43 -12.39 13.18
C TYR A 460 -7.82 -12.12 13.76
N ASP A 461 -8.68 -13.13 13.74
CA ASP A 461 -10.02 -13.10 14.31
C ASP A 461 -9.92 -13.39 15.82
N THR A 462 -10.14 -12.37 16.65
CA THR A 462 -10.01 -12.47 18.10
C THR A 462 -11.06 -13.38 18.73
N SER A 463 -12.24 -13.49 18.13
CA SER A 463 -13.31 -14.35 18.61
C SER A 463 -13.06 -15.82 18.32
N LYS A 464 -12.52 -16.12 17.14
CA LYS A 464 -12.18 -17.49 16.70
C LYS A 464 -10.75 -17.90 17.06
N LYS A 465 -9.93 -16.95 17.51
CA LYS A 465 -8.52 -17.12 17.89
C LYS A 465 -7.69 -17.77 16.74
N ARG A 466 -7.92 -17.34 15.48
CA ARG A 466 -7.25 -17.89 14.30
C ARG A 466 -6.98 -16.83 13.22
N ILE A 467 -6.01 -17.15 12.36
CA ILE A 467 -5.66 -16.35 11.19
C ILE A 467 -6.51 -16.74 9.98
N PHE A 468 -6.87 -15.72 9.19
CA PHE A 468 -7.38 -15.79 7.84
C PHE A 468 -6.44 -14.99 6.94
N GLU A 469 -6.24 -15.44 5.72
CA GLU A 469 -5.33 -14.81 4.77
C GLU A 469 -6.01 -14.65 3.42
N TYR A 470 -5.88 -13.47 2.83
CA TYR A 470 -6.46 -13.10 1.55
C TYR A 470 -5.34 -12.67 0.61
N ARG A 471 -5.18 -13.40 -0.49
CA ARG A 471 -4.15 -13.12 -1.48
C ARG A 471 -4.55 -11.97 -2.38
N LEU A 472 -3.64 -11.02 -2.61
CA LEU A 472 -3.81 -9.97 -3.61
C LEU A 472 -4.02 -10.57 -5.00
N PRO A 473 -4.92 -9.99 -5.83
CA PRO A 473 -5.08 -10.37 -7.23
C PRO A 473 -3.83 -10.08 -8.07
N THR A 474 -3.16 -8.94 -7.83
CA THR A 474 -1.96 -8.57 -8.56
C THR A 474 -0.75 -9.42 -8.14
N PRO A 475 -0.09 -10.13 -9.08
CA PRO A 475 1.04 -11.00 -8.77
C PRO A 475 2.27 -10.18 -8.38
N TYR A 476 3.10 -10.74 -7.51
CA TYR A 476 4.37 -10.16 -7.04
C TYR A 476 4.25 -8.84 -6.27
N ALA A 477 3.04 -8.38 -5.98
CA ALA A 477 2.80 -7.27 -5.07
C ALA A 477 3.18 -7.64 -3.63
N SER A 478 3.49 -6.63 -2.83
CA SER A 478 3.84 -6.77 -1.42
C SER A 478 3.08 -5.73 -0.61
N LEU A 479 2.54 -6.10 0.54
CA LEU A 479 1.88 -5.16 1.44
C LEU A 479 2.82 -4.78 2.59
N TYR A 480 2.70 -3.54 3.08
CA TYR A 480 3.46 -3.06 4.23
C TYR A 480 2.58 -2.78 5.43
N SER A 481 1.56 -2.00 5.24
CA SER A 481 0.56 -1.62 6.24
C SER A 481 -0.84 -1.96 5.76
N ALA A 482 -1.73 -2.29 6.69
CA ALA A 482 -3.15 -2.42 6.43
C ALA A 482 -3.91 -1.57 7.45
N GLN A 483 -4.75 -0.66 6.98
CA GLN A 483 -5.55 0.24 7.81
C GLN A 483 -7.04 -0.02 7.57
N VAL A 484 -7.84 0.16 8.60
CA VAL A 484 -9.28 -0.11 8.54
C VAL A 484 -10.07 1.18 8.60
N ASP A 485 -10.98 1.39 7.65
CA ASP A 485 -11.82 2.58 7.63
C ASP A 485 -13.05 2.45 8.54
N LYS A 486 -13.80 3.56 8.68
CA LYS A 486 -15.03 3.62 9.48
C LYS A 486 -16.12 2.65 9.02
N ASN A 487 -16.07 2.16 7.78
CA ASN A 487 -17.02 1.22 7.21
C ASN A 487 -16.60 -0.24 7.45
N GLY A 488 -15.39 -0.45 7.96
CA GLY A 488 -14.76 -1.75 8.17
C GLY A 488 -14.07 -2.32 6.94
N GLU A 489 -13.86 -1.52 5.88
CA GLU A 489 -13.07 -1.92 4.72
C GLU A 489 -11.58 -1.73 5.01
N VAL A 490 -10.76 -2.58 4.43
CA VAL A 490 -9.31 -2.61 4.69
C VAL A 490 -8.55 -2.05 3.50
N TRP A 491 -7.66 -1.11 3.76
CA TRP A 491 -6.87 -0.41 2.77
C TRP A 491 -5.39 -0.72 2.91
N ALA A 492 -4.71 -0.97 1.80
CA ALA A 492 -3.28 -1.29 1.79
C ALA A 492 -2.62 -0.92 0.47
N GLY A 493 -1.43 -0.33 0.53
CA GLY A 493 -0.60 -0.06 -0.64
C GLY A 493 0.06 -1.33 -1.16
N GLU A 494 0.02 -1.53 -2.47
CA GLU A 494 0.62 -2.66 -3.17
C GLU A 494 2.01 -2.31 -3.69
N MET A 495 2.99 -2.34 -2.80
CA MET A 495 4.38 -2.05 -3.16
C MET A 495 4.81 -2.84 -4.40
N HIS A 496 5.54 -2.19 -5.29
CA HIS A 496 6.06 -2.71 -6.56
C HIS A 496 5.01 -3.00 -7.63
N ALA A 497 3.71 -2.81 -7.35
CA ALA A 497 2.63 -3.09 -8.29
C ALA A 497 1.98 -1.82 -8.88
N GLY A 498 2.30 -0.63 -8.33
CA GLY A 498 1.68 0.63 -8.75
C GLY A 498 0.17 0.60 -8.57
N ARG A 499 -0.30 0.00 -7.45
CA ARG A 499 -1.72 -0.16 -7.13
C ARG A 499 -1.98 0.08 -5.65
N TYR A 500 -3.24 0.31 -5.34
CA TYR A 500 -3.72 0.45 -3.98
C TYR A 500 -4.97 -0.42 -3.77
N ALA A 501 -4.90 -1.35 -2.82
CA ALA A 501 -5.98 -2.29 -2.54
C ALA A 501 -6.99 -1.71 -1.55
N ARG A 502 -8.27 -1.90 -1.85
CA ARG A 502 -9.43 -1.78 -0.95
C ARG A 502 -10.09 -3.14 -0.86
N PHE A 503 -10.16 -3.71 0.32
CA PHE A 503 -10.74 -5.03 0.57
C PHE A 503 -12.02 -4.89 1.38
N ASP A 504 -13.12 -5.46 0.88
CA ASP A 504 -14.38 -5.58 1.61
C ASP A 504 -14.46 -6.92 2.35
N PRO A 505 -14.36 -6.95 3.69
CA PRO A 505 -14.43 -8.19 4.46
C PRO A 505 -15.77 -8.93 4.40
N LYS A 506 -16.84 -8.28 3.94
CA LYS A 506 -18.18 -8.90 3.84
C LYS A 506 -18.31 -9.76 2.59
N THR A 507 -17.72 -9.30 1.49
CA THR A 507 -17.75 -9.99 0.20
C THR A 507 -16.45 -10.73 -0.09
N GLU A 508 -15.40 -10.48 0.69
CA GLU A 508 -14.03 -10.98 0.50
C GLU A 508 -13.46 -10.59 -0.88
N GLN A 509 -13.84 -9.42 -1.39
CA GLN A 509 -13.41 -8.94 -2.69
C GLN A 509 -12.44 -7.76 -2.57
N PHE A 510 -11.44 -7.76 -3.44
CA PHE A 510 -10.54 -6.62 -3.63
C PHE A 510 -11.02 -5.69 -4.75
N THR A 511 -10.88 -4.40 -4.53
CA THR A 511 -10.87 -3.37 -5.58
C THR A 511 -9.45 -2.80 -5.60
N GLU A 512 -8.73 -2.95 -6.72
CA GLU A 512 -7.36 -2.45 -6.88
C GLU A 512 -7.39 -1.18 -7.72
N TYR A 513 -7.03 -0.04 -7.14
CA TYR A 513 -6.89 1.23 -7.84
C TYR A 513 -5.49 1.33 -8.43
N VAL A 514 -5.37 1.52 -9.73
CA VAL A 514 -4.08 1.71 -10.40
C VAL A 514 -3.58 3.11 -10.11
N LEU A 515 -2.32 3.26 -9.71
CA LEU A 515 -1.69 4.54 -9.39
C LEU A 515 -0.94 5.12 -10.58
N PRO A 516 -0.87 6.46 -10.72
CA PRO A 516 -0.13 7.09 -11.81
C PRO A 516 1.39 6.96 -11.67
N GLU A 517 1.90 6.68 -10.45
CA GLU A 517 3.30 6.38 -10.20
C GLU A 517 3.55 4.86 -10.17
N PRO A 518 4.30 4.29 -11.14
CA PRO A 518 4.46 2.84 -11.26
C PRO A 518 5.51 2.24 -10.31
N TYR A 519 6.30 3.08 -9.63
CA TYR A 519 7.43 2.62 -8.81
C TYR A 519 7.15 2.57 -7.32
N GLY A 520 5.92 2.87 -6.93
CA GLY A 520 5.49 3.07 -5.55
C GLY A 520 6.04 2.01 -4.59
N ILE A 521 6.67 2.48 -3.51
CA ILE A 521 6.98 1.72 -2.32
C ILE A 521 6.16 2.34 -1.20
N ASP A 522 4.86 2.04 -1.27
CA ASP A 522 3.89 2.55 -0.32
C ASP A 522 4.21 2.04 1.09
N ARG A 523 4.32 2.95 2.05
CA ARG A 523 4.68 2.61 3.42
C ARG A 523 3.46 2.66 4.32
N GLU A 524 3.35 3.68 5.15
CA GLU A 524 2.21 3.80 6.06
C GLU A 524 1.04 4.47 5.38
N THR A 525 -0.14 4.04 5.78
CA THR A 525 -1.43 4.56 5.36
C THR A 525 -2.07 5.31 6.51
N TRP A 526 -2.68 6.44 6.24
CA TRP A 526 -3.58 7.13 7.14
C TRP A 526 -4.94 7.37 6.46
N ILE A 527 -6.03 7.09 7.18
CA ILE A 527 -7.39 7.24 6.66
C ILE A 527 -8.09 8.39 7.36
N ASP A 528 -8.48 9.39 6.59
CA ASP A 528 -9.38 10.43 7.08
C ASP A 528 -10.82 9.90 7.11
N ASN A 529 -11.22 9.42 8.26
CA ASN A 529 -12.56 8.90 8.51
C ASN A 529 -13.62 10.00 8.70
N SER A 530 -13.24 11.28 8.70
CA SER A 530 -14.19 12.42 8.81
C SER A 530 -14.92 12.67 7.49
N THR A 531 -14.35 12.29 6.35
CA THR A 531 -14.93 12.47 5.02
C THR A 531 -15.88 11.34 4.61
N THR A 532 -16.78 11.60 3.66
CA THR A 532 -17.67 10.60 3.05
C THR A 532 -17.75 10.83 1.54
N PRO A 533 -17.24 9.94 0.70
CA PRO A 533 -16.44 8.74 1.06
C PRO A 533 -15.19 9.05 1.87
N VAL A 534 -14.58 8.03 2.49
CA VAL A 534 -13.32 8.19 3.22
C VAL A 534 -12.21 8.67 2.30
N THR A 535 -11.24 9.40 2.85
CA THR A 535 -10.05 9.81 2.10
C THR A 535 -8.84 9.05 2.64
N VAL A 536 -8.11 8.39 1.76
CA VAL A 536 -6.93 7.61 2.11
C VAL A 536 -5.68 8.38 1.71
N TRP A 537 -4.70 8.40 2.59
CA TRP A 537 -3.42 9.04 2.38
C TRP A 537 -2.29 8.04 2.60
N TYR A 538 -1.29 8.10 1.74
CA TYR A 538 -0.06 7.34 1.94
C TYR A 538 1.16 8.15 1.51
N VAL A 539 2.31 7.76 2.00
CA VAL A 539 3.60 8.27 1.54
C VAL A 539 4.27 7.24 0.66
N ASP A 540 4.80 7.69 -0.44
CA ASP A 540 5.69 6.92 -1.27
C ASP A 540 7.14 7.20 -0.86
N HIS A 541 7.93 6.14 -0.79
CA HIS A 541 9.35 6.20 -0.46
C HIS A 541 10.15 7.16 -1.38
N ASP A 542 9.68 7.37 -2.61
CA ASP A 542 10.35 8.18 -3.62
C ASP A 542 9.98 9.68 -3.57
N GLY A 543 9.35 10.13 -2.47
CA GLY A 543 9.15 11.55 -2.19
C GLY A 543 7.80 12.12 -2.61
N TRP A 544 6.77 11.28 -2.62
CA TRP A 544 5.39 11.70 -2.86
C TRP A 544 4.53 11.50 -1.63
N LEU A 545 3.60 12.43 -1.41
CA LEU A 545 2.46 12.26 -0.55
C LEU A 545 1.22 12.18 -1.43
N VAL A 546 0.45 11.11 -1.28
CA VAL A 546 -0.63 10.78 -2.21
C VAL A 546 -1.95 10.68 -1.49
N ARG A 547 -2.99 11.27 -2.09
CA ARG A 547 -4.38 11.22 -1.67
C ARG A 547 -5.19 10.36 -2.62
N ILE A 548 -5.90 9.39 -2.09
CA ILE A 548 -6.85 8.54 -2.80
C ILE A 548 -8.26 8.84 -2.30
N GLN A 549 -9.14 9.24 -3.19
CA GLN A 549 -10.54 9.55 -2.88
C GLN A 549 -11.45 8.66 -3.75
N PRO A 550 -11.99 7.56 -3.21
CA PRO A 550 -12.98 6.77 -3.93
C PRO A 550 -14.25 7.59 -4.18
N LEU A 551 -14.97 7.27 -5.22
CA LEU A 551 -16.21 7.96 -5.61
C LEU A 551 -17.45 7.23 -5.11
N ASP A 552 -17.29 6.14 -4.36
CA ASP A 552 -18.35 5.31 -3.81
C ASP A 552 -18.09 4.84 -2.38
#